data_bf2a3db71f808780e7d92b75a3653624
#
_entry.id   bf2a3db71f808780e7d92b75a3653624
#
_cell.length_a   1.000
_cell.length_b   1.000
_cell.length_c   1.000
_cell.angle_alpha   90.00
_cell.angle_beta   90.00
_cell.angle_gamma   90.00
#
_symmetry.space_group_name_H-M   'P 1'
#
loop_
_entity.id
_entity.type
_entity.pdbx_description
1 polymer ?
#
loop_
_entity_poly.entity_id
_entity_poly.type
_entity_poly.pdbx_seq_one_letter_code
_entity_poly.pdbx_strand_id
1 'polypeptide(L)'
;MSKNIIITGTSSGIGFELVKIFSKNNHRILALSRNNSGLRDLNLEGVKAVDFNLNNHDYRDINKFIKTVKKIDVLINNAGFLVNKPFSQTTLEDFNAVYSTNVFSTAMLIKNTIDYMETGSNILNISSIGGVQGSVKFSGLSAYSSSKGALNILTEMLAEEYKGQGIHFNSLALGSVQTKMLEKAFPGFVASSSATDMAKYIYDFSTEGYKLMNGKVISVSSTTP
;
A
#
# COMPACT_ATOMS: atom_id res chain seq x y z
N MET A 1 -1.66 8.05 21.15
CA MET A 1 -0.28 8.58 20.97
C MET A 1 -0.05 8.86 19.49
N SER A 2 0.71 9.91 19.17
CA SER A 2 1.11 10.21 17.77
C SER A 2 2.03 9.10 17.24
N LYS A 3 1.80 8.67 15.99
CA LYS A 3 2.61 7.65 15.29
C LYS A 3 3.38 8.30 14.14
N ASN A 4 4.51 7.73 13.76
CA ASN A 4 5.30 8.12 12.60
C ASN A 4 5.01 7.13 11.46
N ILE A 5 4.49 7.63 10.36
CA ILE A 5 3.86 6.83 9.31
C ILE A 5 4.46 7.15 7.95
N ILE A 6 4.72 6.12 7.16
CA ILE A 6 5.07 6.26 5.74
C ILE A 6 3.92 5.67 4.92
N ILE A 7 3.41 6.41 3.94
CA ILE A 7 2.34 5.96 3.04
C ILE A 7 2.78 6.16 1.60
N THR A 8 2.66 5.14 0.77
CA THR A 8 2.95 5.23 -0.67
C THR A 8 1.66 5.32 -1.49
N GLY A 9 1.74 5.94 -2.69
CA GLY A 9 0.59 6.07 -3.59
C GLY A 9 -0.45 7.09 -3.14
N THR A 10 0.02 8.25 -2.67
CA THR A 10 -0.78 9.27 -1.97
C THR A 10 -1.34 10.37 -2.86
N SER A 11 -1.14 10.31 -4.18
CA SER A 11 -1.63 11.37 -5.10
C SER A 11 -3.14 11.38 -5.32
N SER A 12 -3.82 10.27 -5.06
CA SER A 12 -5.29 10.14 -5.25
C SER A 12 -5.81 8.87 -4.56
N GLY A 13 -7.15 8.72 -4.55
CA GLY A 13 -7.81 7.50 -4.09
C GLY A 13 -7.52 7.18 -2.62
N ILE A 14 -7.36 5.91 -2.31
CA ILE A 14 -7.21 5.42 -0.93
C ILE A 14 -6.04 6.10 -0.20
N GLY A 15 -4.85 6.19 -0.83
CA GLY A 15 -3.68 6.78 -0.20
C GLY A 15 -3.84 8.26 0.14
N PHE A 16 -4.53 9.02 -0.71
CA PHE A 16 -4.85 10.42 -0.48
C PHE A 16 -5.79 10.59 0.73
N GLU A 17 -6.85 9.79 0.80
CA GLU A 17 -7.79 9.81 1.92
C GLU A 17 -7.14 9.33 3.24
N LEU A 18 -6.25 8.32 3.18
CA LEU A 18 -5.48 7.89 4.34
C LEU A 18 -4.64 9.02 4.94
N VAL A 19 -3.91 9.77 4.12
CA VAL A 19 -3.11 10.90 4.60
C VAL A 19 -3.98 11.91 5.35
N LYS A 20 -5.16 12.24 4.83
CA LYS A 20 -6.13 13.16 5.49
C LYS A 20 -6.59 12.62 6.85
N ILE A 21 -6.92 11.32 6.91
CA ILE A 21 -7.38 10.68 8.15
C ILE A 21 -6.27 10.68 9.20
N PHE A 22 -5.07 10.26 8.83
CA PHE A 22 -3.94 10.23 9.75
C PHE A 22 -3.55 11.63 10.25
N SER A 23 -3.54 12.66 9.37
CA SER A 23 -3.29 14.06 9.76
C SER A 23 -4.33 14.55 10.76
N LYS A 24 -5.62 14.31 10.49
CA LYS A 24 -6.72 14.70 11.42
C LYS A 24 -6.58 14.06 12.81
N ASN A 25 -5.90 12.93 12.90
CA ASN A 25 -5.62 12.23 14.17
C ASN A 25 -4.22 12.55 14.74
N ASN A 26 -3.62 13.67 14.34
CA ASN A 26 -2.36 14.19 14.86
C ASN A 26 -1.14 13.26 14.73
N HIS A 27 -1.08 12.47 13.65
CA HIS A 27 0.07 11.65 13.32
C HIS A 27 1.09 12.41 12.45
N ARG A 28 2.34 11.95 12.41
CA ARG A 28 3.39 12.45 11.52
C ARG A 28 3.47 11.56 10.29
N ILE A 29 3.28 12.12 9.11
CA ILE A 29 3.15 11.36 7.88
C ILE A 29 4.21 11.79 6.87
N LEU A 30 4.92 10.82 6.31
CA LEU A 30 5.63 10.95 5.04
C LEU A 30 4.76 10.37 3.93
N ALA A 31 4.22 11.24 3.11
CA ALA A 31 3.36 10.86 1.97
C ALA A 31 4.18 10.82 0.68
N LEU A 32 4.25 9.65 0.04
CA LEU A 32 5.09 9.38 -1.10
C LEU A 32 4.26 9.06 -2.34
N SER A 33 4.44 9.83 -3.42
CA SER A 33 3.83 9.57 -4.73
C SER A 33 4.59 10.32 -5.80
N ARG A 34 4.44 9.93 -7.08
CA ARG A 34 5.09 10.59 -8.21
C ARG A 34 4.70 12.05 -8.38
N ASN A 35 3.51 12.44 -7.91
CA ASN A 35 3.05 13.81 -7.84
C ASN A 35 2.15 13.98 -6.60
N ASN A 36 2.58 14.78 -5.66
CA ASN A 36 1.85 15.11 -4.43
C ASN A 36 1.38 16.57 -4.37
N SER A 37 1.29 17.27 -5.50
CA SER A 37 0.83 18.67 -5.53
C SER A 37 -0.50 18.85 -4.77
N GLY A 38 -1.51 18.00 -5.06
CA GLY A 38 -2.80 18.08 -4.40
C GLY A 38 -2.77 17.90 -2.87
N LEU A 39 -1.81 17.13 -2.31
CA LEU A 39 -1.63 17.06 -0.86
C LEU A 39 -0.91 18.28 -0.30
N ARG A 40 0.08 18.81 -1.02
CA ARG A 40 0.79 20.03 -0.61
C ARG A 40 -0.15 21.24 -0.53
N ASP A 41 -1.06 21.35 -1.49
CA ASP A 41 -2.05 22.45 -1.53
C ASP A 41 -3.01 22.43 -0.33
N LEU A 42 -3.25 21.27 0.28
CA LEU A 42 -4.08 21.13 1.47
C LEU A 42 -3.38 21.59 2.76
N ASN A 43 -2.06 21.76 2.75
CA ASN A 43 -1.24 22.19 3.90
C ASN A 43 -1.61 21.47 5.21
N LEU A 44 -1.75 20.14 5.17
CA LEU A 44 -2.18 19.32 6.30
C LEU A 44 -1.12 19.27 7.40
N GLU A 45 -1.55 19.43 8.65
CA GLU A 45 -0.65 19.36 9.81
C GLU A 45 -0.01 17.98 9.94
N GLY A 46 1.28 17.93 10.28
CA GLY A 46 2.03 16.70 10.45
C GLY A 46 2.39 15.96 9.15
N VAL A 47 2.03 16.50 7.97
CA VAL A 47 2.24 15.86 6.67
C VAL A 47 3.44 16.45 5.94
N LYS A 48 4.38 15.58 5.56
CA LYS A 48 5.43 15.86 4.58
C LYS A 48 5.10 15.14 3.28
N ALA A 49 4.59 15.84 2.29
CA ALA A 49 4.26 15.30 0.96
C ALA A 49 5.44 15.47 0.00
N VAL A 50 5.99 14.36 -0.49
CA VAL A 50 7.20 14.31 -1.33
C VAL A 50 6.88 13.67 -2.67
N ASP A 51 7.35 14.29 -3.75
CA ASP A 51 7.34 13.67 -5.07
C ASP A 51 8.42 12.60 -5.13
N PHE A 52 7.99 11.35 -5.21
CA PHE A 52 8.82 10.18 -5.08
C PHE A 52 8.46 9.10 -6.09
N ASN A 53 9.42 8.70 -6.90
CA ASN A 53 9.25 7.54 -7.77
C ASN A 53 9.86 6.31 -7.10
N LEU A 54 9.01 5.39 -6.67
CA LEU A 54 9.41 4.14 -6.00
C LEU A 54 10.45 3.33 -6.81
N ASN A 55 10.33 3.34 -8.14
CA ASN A 55 11.20 2.57 -9.02
C ASN A 55 12.63 3.12 -9.15
N ASN A 56 12.87 4.35 -8.69
CA ASN A 56 14.21 4.96 -8.71
C ASN A 56 15.06 4.55 -7.50
N HIS A 57 14.46 3.98 -6.46
CA HIS A 57 15.13 3.57 -5.22
C HIS A 57 15.99 4.66 -4.55
N ASP A 58 15.63 5.93 -4.72
CA ASP A 58 16.28 7.07 -4.09
C ASP A 58 15.64 7.39 -2.74
N TYR A 59 16.18 6.82 -1.68
CA TYR A 59 15.61 6.91 -0.33
C TYR A 59 16.03 8.15 0.48
N ARG A 60 16.65 9.16 -0.12
CA ARG A 60 17.17 10.35 0.58
C ARG A 60 16.13 11.06 1.42
N ASP A 61 14.92 11.28 0.89
CA ASP A 61 13.86 11.96 1.63
C ASP A 61 13.24 11.09 2.73
N ILE A 62 13.20 9.79 2.52
CA ILE A 62 12.78 8.82 3.53
C ILE A 62 13.77 8.84 4.69
N ASN A 63 15.07 8.76 4.40
CA ASN A 63 16.12 8.79 5.40
C ASN A 63 16.15 10.13 6.17
N LYS A 64 15.85 11.27 5.51
CA LYS A 64 15.68 12.56 6.19
C LYS A 64 14.50 12.55 7.16
N PHE A 65 13.37 11.97 6.75
CA PHE A 65 12.19 11.84 7.63
C PHE A 65 12.51 10.94 8.83
N ILE A 66 13.10 9.77 8.60
CA ILE A 66 13.51 8.83 9.65
C ILE A 66 14.45 9.50 10.66
N LYS A 67 15.46 10.25 10.20
CA LYS A 67 16.37 11.01 11.07
C LYS A 67 15.64 12.00 11.99
N THR A 68 14.53 12.57 11.51
CA THR A 68 13.72 13.51 12.29
C THR A 68 12.86 12.81 13.33
N VAL A 69 12.22 11.70 12.95
CA VAL A 69 11.22 11.02 13.80
C VAL A 69 11.83 9.89 14.65
N LYS A 70 13.04 9.43 14.30
CA LYS A 70 13.87 8.39 14.94
C LYS A 70 13.36 6.97 14.70
N LYS A 71 12.06 6.73 14.64
CA LYS A 71 11.45 5.42 14.38
C LYS A 71 10.24 5.53 13.48
N ILE A 72 9.87 4.43 12.85
CA ILE A 72 8.66 4.27 12.05
C ILE A 72 7.71 3.31 12.76
N ASP A 73 6.51 3.76 13.04
CA ASP A 73 5.47 2.95 13.70
C ASP A 73 4.62 2.19 12.67
N VAL A 74 4.37 2.80 11.50
CA VAL A 74 3.53 2.19 10.44
C VAL A 74 4.10 2.49 9.06
N LEU A 75 4.23 1.44 8.24
CA LEU A 75 4.50 1.56 6.81
C LEU A 75 3.30 1.00 6.03
N ILE A 76 2.65 1.85 5.22
CA ILE A 76 1.54 1.43 4.35
C ILE A 76 2.00 1.46 2.90
N ASN A 77 2.21 0.29 2.32
CA ASN A 77 2.53 0.09 0.93
C ASN A 77 1.23 0.03 0.11
N ASN A 78 0.71 1.23 -0.24
CA ASN A 78 -0.54 1.38 -0.99
C ASN A 78 -0.30 1.69 -2.48
N ALA A 79 0.89 2.14 -2.87
CA ALA A 79 1.19 2.35 -4.29
C ALA A 79 0.98 1.06 -5.09
N GLY A 80 0.42 1.21 -6.28
CA GLY A 80 0.22 0.11 -7.19
C GLY A 80 0.17 0.57 -8.64
N PHE A 81 0.44 -0.35 -9.53
CA PHE A 81 0.33 -0.17 -10.96
C PHE A 81 -0.41 -1.37 -11.57
N LEU A 82 -1.33 -1.08 -12.48
CA LEU A 82 -2.21 -2.07 -13.11
C LEU A 82 -2.16 -1.91 -14.64
N VAL A 83 -2.02 -3.04 -15.32
CA VAL A 83 -2.22 -3.17 -16.77
C VAL A 83 -3.41 -4.09 -16.98
N ASN A 84 -4.40 -3.65 -17.76
CA ASN A 84 -5.53 -4.46 -18.20
C ASN A 84 -5.41 -4.70 -19.71
N LYS A 85 -4.96 -5.90 -20.08
CA LYS A 85 -4.79 -6.38 -21.46
C LYS A 85 -5.06 -7.88 -21.54
N PRO A 86 -5.60 -8.41 -22.63
CA PRO A 86 -5.60 -9.85 -22.90
C PRO A 86 -4.21 -10.44 -22.75
N PHE A 87 -4.08 -11.63 -22.17
CA PHE A 87 -2.76 -12.25 -21.94
C PHE A 87 -1.93 -12.37 -23.23
N SER A 88 -2.56 -12.67 -24.36
CA SER A 88 -1.90 -12.72 -25.67
C SER A 88 -1.26 -11.41 -26.13
N GLN A 89 -1.65 -10.26 -25.51
CA GLN A 89 -1.12 -8.94 -25.83
C GLN A 89 -0.26 -8.36 -24.68
N THR A 90 -0.17 -9.07 -23.56
CA THR A 90 0.63 -8.63 -22.41
C THR A 90 2.10 -8.91 -22.68
N THR A 91 2.92 -7.86 -22.65
CA THR A 91 4.36 -7.96 -22.95
C THR A 91 5.19 -8.16 -21.68
N LEU A 92 6.49 -8.49 -21.89
CA LEU A 92 7.46 -8.56 -20.79
C LEU A 92 7.60 -7.18 -20.09
N GLU A 93 7.53 -6.10 -20.86
CA GLU A 93 7.60 -4.72 -20.35
C GLU A 93 6.39 -4.41 -19.45
N ASP A 94 5.19 -4.89 -19.81
CA ASP A 94 4.00 -4.76 -18.96
C ASP A 94 4.19 -5.51 -17.63
N PHE A 95 4.70 -6.74 -17.67
CA PHE A 95 5.04 -7.50 -16.46
C PHE A 95 6.09 -6.78 -15.61
N ASN A 96 7.20 -6.34 -16.23
CA ASN A 96 8.27 -5.63 -15.54
C ASN A 96 7.75 -4.35 -14.87
N ALA A 97 6.93 -3.55 -15.55
CA ALA A 97 6.37 -2.32 -14.99
C ALA A 97 5.46 -2.59 -13.77
N VAL A 98 4.62 -3.63 -13.86
CA VAL A 98 3.71 -4.04 -12.78
C VAL A 98 4.49 -4.59 -11.60
N TYR A 99 5.41 -5.53 -11.82
CA TYR A 99 6.20 -6.14 -10.74
C TYR A 99 7.18 -5.15 -10.11
N SER A 100 7.81 -4.28 -10.89
CA SER A 100 8.68 -3.23 -10.37
C SER A 100 7.96 -2.36 -9.35
N THR A 101 6.72 -1.94 -9.65
CA THR A 101 5.95 -1.09 -8.73
C THR A 101 5.34 -1.88 -7.57
N ASN A 102 4.69 -3.02 -7.85
CA ASN A 102 3.86 -3.70 -6.86
C ASN A 102 4.65 -4.60 -5.91
N VAL A 103 5.81 -5.13 -6.37
CA VAL A 103 6.60 -6.12 -5.63
C VAL A 103 7.99 -5.59 -5.30
N PHE A 104 8.80 -5.28 -6.32
CA PHE A 104 10.22 -5.00 -6.10
C PHE A 104 10.41 -3.69 -5.31
N SER A 105 9.73 -2.61 -5.70
CA SER A 105 9.83 -1.34 -4.98
C SER A 105 9.27 -1.43 -3.57
N THR A 106 8.21 -2.22 -3.35
CA THR A 106 7.68 -2.50 -2.02
C THR A 106 8.71 -3.23 -1.16
N ALA A 107 9.31 -4.30 -1.67
CA ALA A 107 10.35 -5.05 -0.97
C ALA A 107 11.55 -4.17 -0.61
N MET A 108 12.02 -3.34 -1.56
CA MET A 108 13.15 -2.44 -1.32
C MET A 108 12.82 -1.33 -0.34
N LEU A 109 11.59 -0.82 -0.32
CA LEU A 109 11.15 0.16 0.67
C LEU A 109 11.10 -0.46 2.07
N ILE A 110 10.54 -1.65 2.21
CA ILE A 110 10.56 -2.41 3.48
C ILE A 110 12.01 -2.59 3.95
N LYS A 111 12.89 -3.08 3.08
CA LYS A 111 14.31 -3.27 3.40
C LYS A 111 15.00 -1.98 3.87
N ASN A 112 14.65 -0.82 3.29
CA ASN A 112 15.23 0.47 3.69
C ASN A 112 14.70 0.99 5.02
N THR A 113 13.52 0.57 5.45
CA THR A 113 12.82 1.12 6.62
C THR A 113 12.80 0.18 7.83
N ILE A 114 13.01 -1.11 7.63
CA ILE A 114 12.80 -2.14 8.66
C ILE A 114 13.70 -1.95 9.89
N ASP A 115 14.95 -1.53 9.73
CA ASP A 115 15.90 -1.29 10.83
C ASP A 115 15.50 -0.11 11.74
N TYR A 116 14.50 0.66 11.33
CA TYR A 116 13.93 1.79 12.10
C TYR A 116 12.54 1.46 12.65
N MET A 117 12.15 0.20 12.61
CA MET A 117 10.88 -0.30 13.15
C MET A 117 11.16 -1.16 14.38
N GLU A 118 10.34 -1.00 15.40
CA GLU A 118 10.49 -1.64 16.70
C GLU A 118 9.30 -2.59 16.98
N THR A 119 9.38 -3.35 18.07
CA THR A 119 8.27 -4.16 18.57
C THR A 119 6.97 -3.36 18.61
N GLY A 120 5.92 -3.92 18.01
CA GLY A 120 4.62 -3.27 17.86
C GLY A 120 4.49 -2.35 16.64
N SER A 121 5.53 -2.24 15.81
CA SER A 121 5.39 -1.59 14.50
C SER A 121 4.63 -2.47 13.51
N ASN A 122 4.01 -1.85 12.51
CA ASN A 122 3.16 -2.52 11.54
C ASN A 122 3.52 -2.17 10.10
N ILE A 123 3.72 -3.19 9.27
CA ILE A 123 3.85 -3.07 7.82
C ILE A 123 2.59 -3.63 7.18
N LEU A 124 1.88 -2.77 6.47
CA LEU A 124 0.64 -3.11 5.80
C LEU A 124 0.78 -3.00 4.30
N ASN A 125 0.66 -4.11 3.61
CA ASN A 125 0.68 -4.18 2.16
C ASN A 125 -0.75 -4.15 1.60
N ILE A 126 -1.04 -3.22 0.71
CA ILE A 126 -2.34 -3.15 0.03
C ILE A 126 -2.29 -4.03 -1.22
N SER A 127 -2.96 -5.15 -1.12
CA SER A 127 -3.09 -6.16 -2.16
C SER A 127 -4.47 -6.09 -2.84
N SER A 128 -4.84 -7.16 -3.51
CA SER A 128 -6.12 -7.31 -4.21
C SER A 128 -6.64 -8.72 -4.03
N ILE A 129 -7.96 -8.89 -3.99
CA ILE A 129 -8.59 -10.22 -4.02
C ILE A 129 -8.16 -11.02 -5.25
N GLY A 130 -7.86 -10.36 -6.38
CA GLY A 130 -7.31 -11.03 -7.57
C GLY A 130 -5.97 -11.75 -7.33
N GLY A 131 -5.20 -11.35 -6.29
CA GLY A 131 -3.97 -11.99 -5.86
C GLY A 131 -4.16 -13.11 -4.82
N VAL A 132 -5.38 -13.35 -4.34
CA VAL A 132 -5.68 -14.41 -3.37
C VAL A 132 -5.97 -15.73 -4.12
N GLN A 133 -5.37 -16.83 -3.67
CA GLN A 133 -5.63 -18.16 -4.24
C GLN A 133 -7.11 -18.54 -4.03
N GLY A 134 -7.72 -19.10 -5.07
CA GLY A 134 -9.12 -19.53 -5.02
C GLY A 134 -10.15 -18.41 -5.20
N SER A 135 -9.75 -17.13 -5.20
CA SER A 135 -10.66 -16.02 -5.45
C SER A 135 -11.07 -15.90 -6.92
N VAL A 136 -12.12 -15.12 -7.18
CA VAL A 136 -12.52 -14.75 -8.55
C VAL A 136 -11.38 -14.04 -9.27
N LYS A 137 -11.13 -14.42 -10.52
CA LYS A 137 -10.13 -13.82 -11.39
C LYS A 137 -10.80 -13.02 -12.51
N PHE A 138 -10.16 -11.92 -12.88
CA PHE A 138 -10.66 -11.03 -13.93
C PHE A 138 -9.73 -11.14 -15.15
N SER A 139 -10.36 -11.39 -16.31
CA SER A 139 -9.64 -11.39 -17.59
C SER A 139 -8.89 -10.08 -17.80
N GLY A 140 -7.72 -10.13 -18.40
CA GLY A 140 -6.86 -8.96 -18.64
C GLY A 140 -5.94 -8.55 -17.49
N LEU A 141 -6.07 -9.15 -16.31
CA LEU A 141 -5.28 -8.80 -15.11
C LEU A 141 -4.15 -9.78 -14.78
N SER A 142 -3.63 -10.52 -15.75
CA SER A 142 -2.61 -11.56 -15.51
C SER A 142 -1.38 -11.03 -14.77
N ALA A 143 -0.75 -9.95 -15.27
CA ALA A 143 0.41 -9.34 -14.64
C ALA A 143 0.05 -8.72 -13.28
N TYR A 144 -1.08 -8.04 -13.17
CA TYR A 144 -1.51 -7.41 -11.92
C TYR A 144 -1.82 -8.43 -10.83
N SER A 145 -2.71 -9.39 -11.11
CA SER A 145 -3.12 -10.38 -10.12
C SER A 145 -1.96 -11.26 -9.65
N SER A 146 -1.07 -11.68 -10.57
CA SER A 146 0.13 -12.43 -10.18
C SER A 146 1.09 -11.61 -9.32
N SER A 147 1.27 -10.32 -9.59
CA SER A 147 2.08 -9.43 -8.75
C SER A 147 1.50 -9.27 -7.33
N LYS A 148 0.16 -9.20 -7.23
CA LYS A 148 -0.50 -9.11 -5.91
C LYS A 148 -0.44 -10.44 -5.15
N GLY A 149 -0.45 -11.57 -5.84
CA GLY A 149 -0.14 -12.88 -5.26
C GLY A 149 1.29 -12.96 -4.73
N ALA A 150 2.27 -12.49 -5.51
CA ALA A 150 3.66 -12.41 -5.07
C ALA A 150 3.83 -11.51 -3.84
N LEU A 151 3.12 -10.37 -3.78
CA LEU A 151 3.13 -9.46 -2.61
C LEU A 151 2.54 -10.14 -1.37
N ASN A 152 1.50 -10.97 -1.52
CA ASN A 152 0.90 -11.73 -0.42
C ASN A 152 1.91 -12.71 0.17
N ILE A 153 2.57 -13.51 -0.67
CA ILE A 153 3.60 -14.47 -0.23
C ILE A 153 4.79 -13.74 0.41
N LEU A 154 5.24 -12.61 -0.16
CA LEU A 154 6.29 -11.80 0.45
C LEU A 154 5.89 -11.33 1.85
N THR A 155 4.63 -10.94 2.06
CA THR A 155 4.11 -10.53 3.37
C THR A 155 4.20 -11.66 4.39
N GLU A 156 3.78 -12.87 4.02
CA GLU A 156 3.83 -14.06 4.88
C GLU A 156 5.28 -14.44 5.24
N MET A 157 6.19 -14.41 4.26
CA MET A 157 7.61 -14.71 4.47
C MET A 157 8.29 -13.72 5.40
N LEU A 158 8.05 -12.42 5.21
CA LEU A 158 8.64 -11.39 6.08
C LEU A 158 8.04 -11.43 7.50
N ALA A 159 6.77 -11.79 7.65
CA ALA A 159 6.17 -12.00 8.96
C ALA A 159 6.86 -13.11 9.76
N GLU A 160 7.28 -14.20 9.11
CA GLU A 160 8.03 -15.29 9.76
C GLU A 160 9.49 -14.88 10.01
N GLU A 161 10.14 -14.24 9.06
CA GLU A 161 11.55 -13.80 9.17
C GLU A 161 11.75 -12.81 10.33
N TYR A 162 10.82 -11.87 10.52
CA TYR A 162 10.89 -10.82 11.56
C TYR A 162 10.07 -11.13 12.82
N LYS A 163 9.54 -12.35 12.98
CA LYS A 163 8.70 -12.76 14.10
C LYS A 163 9.33 -12.48 15.48
N GLY A 164 10.64 -12.72 15.62
CA GLY A 164 11.37 -12.49 16.86
C GLY A 164 11.54 -11.02 17.23
N GLN A 165 11.32 -10.09 16.30
CA GLN A 165 11.45 -8.65 16.52
C GLN A 165 10.13 -7.98 16.92
N GLY A 166 9.01 -8.70 16.87
CA GLY A 166 7.68 -8.19 17.22
C GLY A 166 7.14 -7.15 16.23
N ILE A 167 7.61 -7.17 14.99
CA ILE A 167 7.10 -6.34 13.89
C ILE A 167 5.99 -7.13 13.18
N HIS A 168 4.85 -6.50 12.94
CA HIS A 168 3.71 -7.13 12.27
C HIS A 168 3.74 -6.86 10.77
N PHE A 169 3.49 -7.91 10.00
CA PHE A 169 3.33 -7.83 8.54
C PHE A 169 1.97 -8.40 8.16
N ASN A 170 1.13 -7.61 7.52
CA ASN A 170 -0.15 -8.09 7.02
C ASN A 170 -0.43 -7.54 5.62
N SER A 171 -1.29 -8.24 4.88
CA SER A 171 -1.76 -7.83 3.57
C SER A 171 -3.28 -7.69 3.58
N LEU A 172 -3.81 -6.55 3.15
CA LEU A 172 -5.23 -6.37 2.88
C LEU A 172 -5.48 -6.57 1.40
N ALA A 173 -6.12 -7.67 1.05
CA ALA A 173 -6.53 -8.01 -0.30
C ALA A 173 -7.90 -7.36 -0.59
N LEU A 174 -7.86 -6.16 -1.18
CA LEU A 174 -9.06 -5.36 -1.41
C LEU A 174 -9.86 -5.88 -2.60
N GLY A 175 -11.18 -5.82 -2.47
CA GLY A 175 -12.11 -5.88 -3.59
C GLY A 175 -12.09 -4.61 -4.42
N SER A 176 -13.15 -4.36 -5.19
CA SER A 176 -13.27 -3.15 -5.99
C SER A 176 -13.51 -1.92 -5.11
N VAL A 177 -12.69 -0.89 -5.32
CA VAL A 177 -12.81 0.41 -4.65
C VAL A 177 -12.84 1.51 -5.69
N GLN A 178 -13.80 2.44 -5.59
CA GLN A 178 -13.95 3.53 -6.57
C GLN A 178 -12.73 4.46 -6.52
N THR A 179 -11.87 4.32 -7.52
CA THR A 179 -10.62 5.05 -7.68
C THR A 179 -10.34 5.33 -9.14
N LYS A 180 -9.50 6.33 -9.43
CA LYS A 180 -9.04 6.62 -10.80
C LYS A 180 -8.35 5.41 -11.46
N MET A 181 -7.69 4.55 -10.67
CA MET A 181 -7.08 3.32 -11.18
C MET A 181 -8.14 2.34 -11.68
N LEU A 182 -9.22 2.13 -10.91
CA LEU A 182 -10.32 1.26 -11.29
C LEU A 182 -11.06 1.80 -12.52
N GLU A 183 -11.40 3.09 -12.53
CA GLU A 183 -12.07 3.75 -13.67
C GLU A 183 -11.28 3.60 -14.97
N LYS A 184 -9.96 3.77 -14.90
CA LYS A 184 -9.08 3.59 -16.07
C LYS A 184 -9.01 2.14 -16.53
N ALA A 185 -9.01 1.19 -15.59
CA ALA A 185 -8.91 -0.23 -15.91
C ALA A 185 -10.24 -0.82 -16.41
N PHE A 186 -11.36 -0.33 -15.88
CA PHE A 186 -12.71 -0.81 -16.17
C PHE A 186 -13.67 0.38 -16.36
N PRO A 187 -13.63 1.04 -17.53
CA PRO A 187 -14.48 2.19 -17.83
C PRO A 187 -15.97 1.84 -17.68
N GLY A 188 -16.70 2.67 -16.94
CA GLY A 188 -18.12 2.48 -16.68
C GLY A 188 -18.46 1.52 -15.50
N PHE A 189 -17.49 0.83 -14.92
CA PHE A 189 -17.72 0.03 -13.72
C PHE A 189 -17.84 0.92 -12.48
N VAL A 190 -18.85 0.69 -11.67
CA VAL A 190 -19.08 1.39 -10.39
C VAL A 190 -18.83 0.42 -9.24
N ALA A 191 -17.84 0.76 -8.41
CA ALA A 191 -17.53 -0.04 -7.23
C ALA A 191 -18.51 0.24 -6.09
N SER A 192 -18.76 -0.77 -5.26
CA SER A 192 -19.61 -0.64 -4.07
C SER A 192 -18.96 0.12 -2.91
N SER A 193 -17.62 0.20 -2.89
CA SER A 193 -16.87 0.85 -1.82
C SER A 193 -16.22 2.12 -2.32
N SER A 194 -16.32 3.21 -1.54
CA SER A 194 -15.59 4.44 -1.81
C SER A 194 -14.14 4.38 -1.34
N ALA A 195 -13.26 5.24 -1.92
CA ALA A 195 -11.90 5.39 -1.42
C ALA A 195 -11.84 5.87 0.04
N THR A 196 -12.80 6.71 0.45
CA THR A 196 -12.88 7.24 1.81
C THR A 196 -13.25 6.16 2.83
N ASP A 197 -14.23 5.29 2.52
CA ASP A 197 -14.64 4.23 3.44
C ASP A 197 -13.55 3.17 3.57
N MET A 198 -12.91 2.81 2.46
CA MET A 198 -11.77 1.90 2.48
C MET A 198 -10.59 2.50 3.26
N ALA A 199 -10.32 3.78 3.14
CA ALA A 199 -9.26 4.46 3.90
C ALA A 199 -9.56 4.45 5.41
N LYS A 200 -10.81 4.63 5.84
CA LYS A 200 -11.19 4.49 7.25
C LYS A 200 -10.89 3.08 7.78
N TYR A 201 -11.31 2.05 7.03
CA TYR A 201 -11.03 0.65 7.41
C TYR A 201 -9.53 0.39 7.53
N ILE A 202 -8.73 0.83 6.55
CA ILE A 202 -7.27 0.67 6.56
C ILE A 202 -6.65 1.43 7.73
N TYR A 203 -7.14 2.63 8.05
CA TYR A 203 -6.69 3.40 9.21
C TYR A 203 -6.92 2.61 10.51
N ASP A 204 -8.15 2.12 10.75
CA ASP A 204 -8.51 1.36 11.95
C ASP A 204 -7.69 0.06 12.05
N PHE A 205 -7.53 -0.64 10.93
CA PHE A 205 -6.70 -1.84 10.88
C PHE A 205 -5.23 -1.53 11.18
N SER A 206 -4.65 -0.49 10.58
CA SER A 206 -3.22 -0.16 10.73
C SER A 206 -2.87 0.45 12.08
N THR A 207 -3.85 0.94 12.84
CA THR A 207 -3.63 1.51 14.18
C THR A 207 -3.97 0.55 15.31
N GLU A 208 -4.98 -0.31 15.14
CA GLU A 208 -5.49 -1.20 16.19
C GLU A 208 -5.68 -2.66 15.72
N GLY A 209 -6.35 -2.89 14.58
CA GLY A 209 -6.76 -4.22 14.15
C GLY A 209 -5.61 -5.19 13.91
N TYR A 210 -4.44 -4.70 13.53
CA TYR A 210 -3.26 -5.52 13.26
C TYR A 210 -2.69 -6.25 14.48
N LYS A 211 -2.94 -5.74 15.70
CA LYS A 211 -2.31 -6.24 16.95
C LYS A 211 -2.55 -7.71 17.21
N LEU A 212 -3.63 -8.27 16.69
CA LEU A 212 -3.98 -9.69 16.82
C LEU A 212 -3.57 -10.53 15.59
N MET A 213 -2.88 -9.92 14.61
CA MET A 213 -2.60 -10.52 13.32
C MET A 213 -1.15 -10.33 12.92
N ASN A 214 -0.52 -11.40 12.43
CA ASN A 214 0.79 -11.36 11.81
C ASN A 214 0.86 -12.41 10.69
N GLY A 215 1.41 -12.05 9.53
CA GLY A 215 1.50 -12.92 8.36
C GLY A 215 0.15 -13.24 7.75
N LYS A 216 -0.85 -12.35 7.85
CA LYS A 216 -2.20 -12.62 7.34
C LYS A 216 -2.48 -11.89 6.04
N VAL A 217 -3.10 -12.63 5.11
CA VAL A 217 -3.72 -12.08 3.91
C VAL A 217 -5.22 -12.03 4.15
N ILE A 218 -5.75 -10.81 4.30
CA ILE A 218 -7.13 -10.59 4.71
C ILE A 218 -7.91 -10.05 3.52
N SER A 219 -8.91 -10.80 3.05
CA SER A 219 -9.82 -10.36 1.99
C SER A 219 -10.78 -9.30 2.54
N VAL A 220 -10.78 -8.12 1.93
CA VAL A 220 -11.64 -6.99 2.29
C VAL A 220 -12.54 -6.68 1.11
N SER A 221 -13.67 -7.33 1.06
CA SER A 221 -14.66 -7.21 -0.02
C SER A 221 -16.05 -7.49 0.53
N SER A 222 -17.05 -6.77 0.02
CA SER A 222 -18.46 -7.02 0.30
C SER A 222 -19.08 -8.12 -0.57
N THR A 223 -18.35 -8.58 -1.57
CA THR A 223 -18.75 -9.69 -2.44
C THR A 223 -17.92 -10.91 -2.14
N THR A 224 -18.54 -12.11 -2.25
CA THR A 224 -17.80 -13.37 -2.10
C THR A 224 -16.76 -13.48 -3.21
N PRO A 225 -15.52 -13.81 -2.89
CA PRO A 225 -14.47 -14.02 -3.89
C PRO A 225 -14.79 -15.18 -4.82
#